data_0ead990029230e0be61b5b0ef4825e60
#
_entry.id   0ead990029230e0be61b5b0ef4825e60
#
_cell.length_a   1.000
_cell.length_b   1.000
_cell.length_c   1.000
_cell.angle_alpha   90.00
_cell.angle_beta   90.00
_cell.angle_gamma   90.00
#
_symmetry.space_group_name_H-M   'P 1'
#
loop_
_entity.id
_entity.type
_entity.pdbx_description
1 polymer ?
#
loop_
_entity_poly.entity_id
_entity_poly.type
_entity_poly.pdbx_seq_one_letter_code
_entity_poly.pdbx_strand_id
1 'polypeptide(L)'
;MFTSGNSEFLLRIFPAKPKAAIFLVKRKVVNLTINKMSVSTTPKPTFAQVFRTEVVTNPKQSVSFMKKFTSIAVSTVLYLRTDFDAGAFERMKIDDVRVTMLVKKKDNPAAEMILNNINNAMIALQEGHLREFHVLFVRPDDPDHIIESHMFKFQVPKNVDQRGDTRTLTPKEKENKMRAEVCKLNKKICNVSQGYESLPEDMEMRIKLVFDEDTPAGYAPPGFISATPNTLSKIRFAEAPPTPVSYGKLGTRYHELEASVQ
;
A
#
# COMPACT_ATOMS: atom_id res chain seq x y z
N MET A 1 -16.08 33.46 3.85
CA MET A 1 -16.17 32.12 3.21
C MET A 1 -14.81 31.47 3.43
N PHE A 2 -14.70 30.60 4.41
CA PHE A 2 -13.48 29.83 4.65
C PHE A 2 -13.57 28.57 3.79
N THR A 3 -12.71 28.46 2.79
CA THR A 3 -12.56 27.21 2.07
C THR A 3 -11.87 26.22 2.99
N SER A 4 -12.58 25.18 3.38
CA SER A 4 -12.05 24.01 4.09
C SER A 4 -10.96 23.38 3.23
N GLY A 5 -9.70 23.62 3.59
CA GLY A 5 -8.55 23.10 2.88
C GLY A 5 -8.19 21.73 3.39
N ASN A 6 -8.39 20.68 2.59
CA ASN A 6 -7.80 19.37 2.86
C ASN A 6 -6.28 19.50 3.01
N SER A 7 -5.73 19.05 4.13
CA SER A 7 -4.28 18.99 4.32
C SER A 7 -3.72 17.75 3.61
N GLU A 8 -2.85 17.96 2.65
CA GLU A 8 -2.19 16.89 1.90
C GLU A 8 -0.67 16.92 2.12
N PHE A 9 -0.02 15.77 2.13
CA PHE A 9 1.42 15.64 2.41
C PHE A 9 2.10 14.75 1.38
N LEU A 10 3.27 15.17 0.92
CA LEU A 10 4.07 14.49 -0.08
C LEU A 10 5.45 14.14 0.46
N LEU A 11 5.89 12.91 0.20
CA LEU A 11 7.24 12.46 0.46
C LEU A 11 7.90 11.98 -0.84
N ARG A 12 9.08 12.52 -1.15
CA ARG A 12 9.94 12.03 -2.23
C ARG A 12 10.81 10.91 -1.69
N ILE A 13 10.72 9.71 -2.24
CA ILE A 13 11.39 8.53 -1.71
C ILE A 13 12.69 8.19 -2.46
N PHE A 14 12.82 8.58 -3.74
CA PHE A 14 14.03 8.34 -4.52
C PHE A 14 14.62 9.62 -5.07
N PRO A 15 15.90 9.93 -4.80
CA PRO A 15 16.67 10.81 -5.64
C PRO A 15 16.98 10.11 -6.97
N ALA A 16 17.07 10.88 -8.06
CA ALA A 16 17.55 10.37 -9.35
C ALA A 16 18.83 9.54 -9.14
N LYS A 17 18.91 8.38 -9.81
CA LYS A 17 20.03 7.44 -9.71
C LYS A 17 21.38 8.16 -9.77
N PRO A 18 22.40 7.78 -8.96
CA PRO A 18 23.76 8.17 -9.24
C PRO A 18 24.17 7.56 -10.58
N LYS A 19 24.76 8.38 -11.45
CA LYS A 19 25.33 7.95 -12.74
C LYS A 19 26.32 6.83 -12.48
N ALA A 20 26.02 5.60 -12.91
CA ALA A 20 26.90 4.60 -13.47
C ALA A 20 26.34 3.20 -13.30
N ALA A 21 26.12 2.58 -14.37
CA ALA A 21 26.43 1.24 -14.87
C ALA A 21 25.28 0.76 -15.75
N ILE A 22 25.54 0.76 -17.04
CA ILE A 22 24.72 0.09 -18.06
C ILE A 22 24.82 -1.40 -17.78
N PHE A 23 23.81 -1.98 -17.15
CA PHE A 23 23.53 -3.39 -17.21
C PHE A 23 22.30 -3.61 -18.09
N LEU A 24 22.58 -4.02 -19.33
CA LEU A 24 21.59 -4.61 -20.22
C LEU A 24 21.05 -5.91 -19.57
N VAL A 25 20.00 -5.81 -18.80
CA VAL A 25 19.22 -6.99 -18.39
C VAL A 25 18.13 -7.20 -19.43
N LYS A 26 18.37 -8.16 -20.32
CA LYS A 26 17.36 -8.70 -21.23
C LYS A 26 16.10 -9.03 -20.46
N ARG A 27 14.96 -8.54 -20.96
CA ARG A 27 13.60 -8.92 -20.52
C ARG A 27 13.55 -10.42 -20.25
N LYS A 28 13.46 -10.80 -19.00
CA LYS A 28 13.07 -12.14 -18.60
C LYS A 28 11.56 -12.17 -18.60
N VAL A 29 10.97 -12.63 -19.69
CA VAL A 29 9.62 -13.20 -19.65
C VAL A 29 9.65 -14.22 -18.52
N VAL A 30 8.93 -13.97 -17.45
CA VAL A 30 8.80 -14.92 -16.33
C VAL A 30 7.88 -16.04 -16.81
N ASN A 31 8.45 -16.95 -17.61
CA ASN A 31 7.88 -18.28 -17.73
C ASN A 31 7.94 -18.89 -16.32
N LEU A 32 6.79 -19.16 -15.75
CA LEU A 32 6.63 -19.93 -14.51
C LEU A 32 7.14 -21.37 -14.73
N THR A 33 8.45 -21.50 -14.82
CA THR A 33 9.09 -22.80 -14.70
C THR A 33 9.05 -23.14 -13.20
N ILE A 34 8.29 -24.15 -12.87
CA ILE A 34 8.22 -24.74 -11.53
C ILE A 34 9.60 -25.38 -11.24
N ASN A 35 10.54 -24.58 -10.79
CA ASN A 35 11.77 -25.12 -10.21
C ASN A 35 11.42 -25.74 -8.86
N LYS A 36 11.70 -27.02 -8.72
CA LYS A 36 11.65 -27.78 -7.46
C LYS A 36 12.47 -27.02 -6.42
N MET A 37 11.78 -26.26 -5.58
CA MET A 37 12.40 -25.59 -4.43
C MET A 37 12.64 -26.65 -3.36
N SER A 38 13.83 -26.65 -2.79
CA SER A 38 14.15 -27.37 -1.57
C SER A 38 13.07 -27.08 -0.51
N VAL A 39 12.49 -28.13 0.03
CA VAL A 39 11.46 -28.04 1.07
C VAL A 39 12.13 -27.49 2.33
N SER A 40 11.96 -26.19 2.60
CA SER A 40 12.26 -25.61 3.89
C SER A 40 11.33 -26.24 4.92
N THR A 41 11.90 -26.90 5.94
CA THR A 41 11.20 -27.56 7.03
C THR A 41 10.63 -26.58 8.08
N THR A 42 10.80 -25.27 7.91
CA THR A 42 10.20 -24.27 8.80
C THR A 42 8.68 -24.24 8.59
N PRO A 43 7.88 -24.33 9.66
CA PRO A 43 6.43 -24.26 9.55
C PRO A 43 6.01 -22.94 8.89
N LYS A 44 5.16 -23.05 7.86
CA LYS A 44 4.64 -21.87 7.15
C LYS A 44 3.77 -21.08 8.10
N PRO A 45 3.93 -19.74 8.15
CA PRO A 45 3.12 -18.92 9.02
C PRO A 45 1.64 -19.00 8.59
N THR A 46 0.75 -19.18 9.56
CA THR A 46 -0.69 -19.11 9.34
C THR A 46 -1.14 -17.66 9.15
N PHE A 47 -2.32 -17.46 8.58
CA PHE A 47 -2.92 -16.13 8.44
C PHE A 47 -3.01 -15.39 9.79
N ALA A 48 -3.47 -16.08 10.84
CA ALA A 48 -3.56 -15.54 12.19
C ALA A 48 -2.20 -15.07 12.73
N GLN A 49 -1.13 -15.82 12.49
CA GLN A 49 0.22 -15.44 12.92
C GLN A 49 0.73 -14.19 12.20
N VAL A 50 0.48 -14.07 10.89
CA VAL A 50 0.96 -12.92 10.09
C VAL A 50 0.17 -11.67 10.41
N PHE A 51 -1.16 -11.77 10.48
CA PHE A 51 -2.02 -10.62 10.70
C PHE A 51 -2.32 -10.37 12.19
N ARG A 52 -1.91 -11.27 13.08
CA ARG A 52 -2.26 -11.24 14.52
C ARG A 52 -3.76 -11.10 14.73
N THR A 53 -4.53 -11.82 13.93
CA THR A 53 -5.99 -11.73 13.85
C THR A 53 -6.70 -12.67 14.82
N GLU A 54 -6.15 -12.92 15.99
CA GLU A 54 -7.00 -13.39 17.07
C GLU A 54 -8.02 -12.28 17.36
N VAL A 55 -9.09 -12.29 16.60
CA VAL A 55 -10.23 -11.36 16.64
C VAL A 55 -9.82 -9.89 16.87
N VAL A 56 -9.90 -9.06 15.83
CA VAL A 56 -9.74 -7.60 15.97
C VAL A 56 -10.84 -7.07 16.92
N THR A 57 -10.50 -6.88 18.18
CA THR A 57 -11.42 -6.51 19.25
C THR A 57 -11.40 -5.03 19.59
N ASN A 58 -10.40 -4.30 19.12
CA ASN A 58 -10.24 -2.88 19.42
C ASN A 58 -9.64 -2.10 18.23
N PRO A 59 -9.73 -0.75 18.23
CA PRO A 59 -9.23 0.10 17.16
C PRO A 59 -7.73 -0.07 16.88
N LYS A 60 -6.89 -0.24 17.90
CA LYS A 60 -5.43 -0.41 17.75
C LYS A 60 -5.08 -1.68 16.99
N GLN A 61 -5.76 -2.78 17.26
CA GLN A 61 -5.59 -4.04 16.51
C GLN A 61 -6.06 -3.88 15.07
N SER A 62 -7.14 -3.13 14.84
CA SER A 62 -7.61 -2.80 13.51
C SER A 62 -6.56 -2.02 12.71
N VAL A 63 -5.95 -0.97 13.30
CA VAL A 63 -4.85 -0.24 12.66
C VAL A 63 -3.67 -1.14 12.36
N SER A 64 -3.31 -2.04 13.28
CA SER A 64 -2.23 -3.01 13.07
C SER A 64 -2.52 -3.94 11.88
N PHE A 65 -3.77 -4.38 11.73
CA PHE A 65 -4.22 -5.17 10.60
C PHE A 65 -4.14 -4.36 9.29
N MET A 66 -4.67 -3.12 9.27
CA MET A 66 -4.59 -2.24 8.11
C MET A 66 -3.14 -1.95 7.71
N LYS A 67 -2.25 -1.70 8.68
CA LYS A 67 -0.81 -1.52 8.44
C LYS A 67 -0.20 -2.74 7.73
N LYS A 68 -0.48 -3.94 8.24
CA LYS A 68 0.08 -5.17 7.68
C LYS A 68 -0.41 -5.38 6.24
N PHE A 69 -1.71 -5.19 6.01
CA PHE A 69 -2.26 -5.31 4.67
C PHE A 69 -1.69 -4.26 3.71
N THR A 70 -1.64 -2.98 4.11
CA THR A 70 -1.06 -1.91 3.29
C THR A 70 0.40 -2.20 2.94
N SER A 71 1.19 -2.71 3.90
CA SER A 71 2.58 -3.13 3.65
C SER A 71 2.67 -4.24 2.60
N ILE A 72 1.80 -5.25 2.65
CA ILE A 72 1.75 -6.32 1.65
C ILE A 72 1.33 -5.77 0.28
N ALA A 73 0.29 -4.94 0.24
CA ALA A 73 -0.23 -4.36 -0.99
C ALA A 73 0.81 -3.47 -1.70
N VAL A 74 1.44 -2.55 -0.95
CA VAL A 74 2.52 -1.69 -1.47
C VAL A 74 3.71 -2.54 -1.93
N SER A 75 4.12 -3.55 -1.16
CA SER A 75 5.20 -4.46 -1.56
C SER A 75 4.87 -5.20 -2.86
N THR A 76 3.62 -5.63 -3.03
CA THR A 76 3.16 -6.30 -4.25
C THR A 76 3.20 -5.36 -5.44
N VAL A 77 2.73 -4.12 -5.28
CA VAL A 77 2.80 -3.08 -6.31
C VAL A 77 4.25 -2.82 -6.72
N LEU A 78 5.14 -2.55 -5.76
CA LEU A 78 6.56 -2.29 -6.03
C LEU A 78 7.22 -3.47 -6.74
N TYR A 79 6.97 -4.68 -6.30
CA TYR A 79 7.53 -5.89 -6.90
C TYR A 79 7.09 -6.09 -8.36
N LEU A 80 5.86 -5.70 -8.71
CA LEU A 80 5.30 -5.91 -10.05
C LEU A 80 5.50 -4.72 -10.98
N ARG A 81 5.60 -3.49 -10.44
CA ARG A 81 5.59 -2.27 -11.23
C ARG A 81 6.96 -1.61 -11.37
N THR A 82 7.93 -1.98 -10.55
CA THR A 82 9.24 -1.32 -10.52
C THR A 82 10.38 -2.31 -10.63
N ASP A 83 11.56 -1.83 -11.02
CA ASP A 83 12.83 -2.56 -10.97
C ASP A 83 13.47 -2.55 -9.57
N PHE A 84 12.65 -2.47 -8.54
CA PHE A 84 13.14 -2.50 -7.17
C PHE A 84 13.89 -3.82 -6.91
N ASP A 85 15.01 -3.75 -6.18
CA ASP A 85 15.85 -4.93 -5.94
C ASP A 85 15.04 -6.12 -5.43
N ALA A 86 15.04 -7.21 -6.20
CA ALA A 86 14.32 -8.43 -5.86
C ALA A 86 14.77 -9.04 -4.51
N GLY A 87 16.02 -8.77 -4.11
CA GLY A 87 16.56 -9.16 -2.81
C GLY A 87 15.93 -8.44 -1.62
N ALA A 88 15.28 -7.29 -1.85
CA ALA A 88 14.56 -6.56 -0.80
C ALA A 88 13.21 -7.20 -0.43
N PHE A 89 12.77 -8.21 -1.17
CA PHE A 89 11.49 -8.86 -0.93
C PHE A 89 11.66 -10.28 -0.41
N GLU A 90 10.78 -10.64 0.52
CA GLU A 90 10.53 -12.02 0.89
C GLU A 90 9.20 -12.49 0.32
N ARG A 91 9.23 -13.67 -0.28
CA ARG A 91 8.02 -14.34 -0.74
C ARG A 91 7.64 -15.39 0.27
N MET A 92 6.44 -15.27 0.78
CA MET A 92 5.91 -16.26 1.72
C MET A 92 4.56 -16.78 1.25
N LYS A 93 4.21 -17.95 1.75
CA LYS A 93 2.89 -18.51 1.57
C LYS A 93 2.18 -18.40 2.92
N ILE A 94 1.14 -17.58 2.96
CA ILE A 94 0.25 -17.48 4.10
C ILE A 94 -0.94 -18.36 3.78
N ASP A 95 -1.03 -19.51 4.43
CA ASP A 95 -1.94 -20.58 4.06
C ASP A 95 -1.77 -20.94 2.56
N ASP A 96 -2.75 -20.64 1.72
CA ASP A 96 -2.71 -20.89 0.27
C ASP A 96 -2.43 -19.65 -0.58
N VAL A 97 -2.24 -18.49 0.06
CA VAL A 97 -1.99 -17.22 -0.64
C VAL A 97 -0.51 -16.93 -0.67
N ARG A 98 0.01 -16.72 -1.87
CA ARG A 98 1.37 -16.19 -2.06
C ARG A 98 1.32 -14.69 -1.85
N VAL A 99 2.17 -14.20 -0.95
CA VAL A 99 2.36 -12.77 -0.70
C VAL A 99 3.82 -12.41 -0.87
N THR A 100 4.04 -11.20 -1.35
CA THR A 100 5.38 -10.59 -1.46
C THR A 100 5.45 -9.49 -0.41
N MET A 101 6.50 -9.50 0.40
CA MET A 101 6.70 -8.53 1.46
C MET A 101 8.06 -7.88 1.35
N LEU A 102 8.08 -6.57 1.34
CA LEU A 102 9.29 -5.78 1.50
C LEU A 102 9.86 -6.04 2.91
N VAL A 103 11.16 -6.25 3.01
CA VAL A 103 11.84 -6.53 4.28
C VAL A 103 12.97 -5.54 4.51
N LYS A 104 13.18 -5.19 5.79
CA LYS A 104 14.30 -4.33 6.17
C LYS A 104 15.60 -5.12 6.04
N LYS A 105 16.52 -4.63 5.22
CA LYS A 105 17.88 -5.15 5.08
C LYS A 105 18.86 -3.99 5.17
N LYS A 106 20.05 -4.26 5.74
CA LYS A 106 21.10 -3.25 5.92
C LYS A 106 21.61 -2.66 4.60
N ASP A 107 21.57 -3.44 3.55
CA ASP A 107 22.01 -3.10 2.19
C ASP A 107 20.90 -2.44 1.34
N ASN A 108 19.69 -2.29 1.88
CA ASN A 108 18.58 -1.65 1.18
C ASN A 108 17.85 -0.60 2.03
N PRO A 109 18.43 0.61 2.17
CA PRO A 109 17.84 1.68 2.97
C PRO A 109 16.50 2.19 2.40
N ALA A 110 16.27 2.05 1.08
CA ALA A 110 15.01 2.44 0.46
C ALA A 110 13.84 1.57 0.95
N ALA A 111 14.06 0.26 1.10
CA ALA A 111 13.06 -0.65 1.65
C ALA A 111 12.69 -0.27 3.09
N GLU A 112 13.70 0.04 3.91
CA GLU A 112 13.48 0.48 5.28
C GLU A 112 12.69 1.80 5.33
N MET A 113 13.05 2.78 4.48
CA MET A 113 12.37 4.06 4.40
C MET A 113 10.89 3.90 4.04
N ILE A 114 10.58 3.08 3.02
CA ILE A 114 9.19 2.80 2.61
C ILE A 114 8.39 2.19 3.77
N LEU A 115 8.95 1.17 4.45
CA LEU A 115 8.29 0.52 5.57
C LEU A 115 8.08 1.47 6.76
N ASN A 116 9.04 2.36 7.03
CA ASN A 116 8.91 3.39 8.05
C ASN A 116 7.83 4.41 7.69
N ASN A 117 7.73 4.82 6.42
CA ASN A 117 6.69 5.74 5.97
C ASN A 117 5.29 5.12 6.06
N ILE A 118 5.14 3.85 5.69
CA ILE A 118 3.86 3.14 5.92
C ILE A 118 3.54 3.12 7.43
N ASN A 119 4.52 2.80 8.28
CA ASN A 119 4.31 2.80 9.72
C ASN A 119 3.86 4.17 10.25
N ASN A 120 4.52 5.22 9.82
CA ASN A 120 4.23 6.60 10.25
C ASN A 120 2.87 7.09 9.73
N ALA A 121 2.48 6.73 8.52
CA ALA A 121 1.13 6.98 8.01
C ALA A 121 0.05 6.27 8.86
N MET A 122 0.34 5.07 9.38
CA MET A 122 -0.61 4.36 10.23
C MET A 122 -0.72 4.97 11.65
N ILE A 123 0.25 5.77 12.09
CA ILE A 123 0.10 6.61 13.30
C ILE A 123 -1.02 7.63 13.05
N ALA A 124 -1.01 8.30 11.91
CA ALA A 124 -2.07 9.23 11.54
C ALA A 124 -3.45 8.54 11.42
N LEU A 125 -3.50 7.28 10.97
CA LEU A 125 -4.73 6.49 10.98
C LEU A 125 -5.21 6.20 12.42
N GLN A 126 -4.29 5.88 13.33
CA GLN A 126 -4.61 5.62 14.73
C GLN A 126 -5.14 6.87 15.44
N GLU A 127 -4.67 8.03 15.05
CA GLU A 127 -5.09 9.33 15.56
C GLU A 127 -6.38 9.84 14.89
N GLY A 128 -6.91 9.11 13.90
CA GLY A 128 -8.15 9.44 13.21
C GLY A 128 -8.01 10.51 12.13
N HIS A 129 -6.78 10.80 11.70
CA HIS A 129 -6.50 11.85 10.73
C HIS A 129 -6.37 11.34 9.29
N LEU A 130 -5.84 10.12 9.08
CA LEU A 130 -5.54 9.62 7.74
C LEU A 130 -6.80 9.20 6.99
N ARG A 131 -7.08 9.85 5.86
CA ARG A 131 -8.15 9.49 4.92
C ARG A 131 -7.64 8.66 3.75
N GLU A 132 -6.51 9.06 3.13
CA GLU A 132 -5.98 8.37 1.95
C GLU A 132 -4.45 8.26 2.02
N PHE A 133 -3.94 7.12 1.58
CA PHE A 133 -2.53 6.84 1.37
C PHE A 133 -2.34 6.51 -0.10
N HIS A 134 -1.51 7.29 -0.80
CA HIS A 134 -1.23 7.09 -2.22
C HIS A 134 0.23 6.69 -2.43
N VAL A 135 0.43 5.71 -3.32
CA VAL A 135 1.72 5.45 -3.96
C VAL A 135 1.63 6.02 -5.36
N LEU A 136 2.44 7.02 -5.66
CA LEU A 136 2.47 7.72 -6.93
C LEU A 136 3.75 7.35 -7.69
N PHE A 137 3.60 7.03 -8.96
CA PHE A 137 4.72 6.97 -9.90
C PHE A 137 4.68 8.20 -10.78
N VAL A 138 5.78 8.95 -10.81
CA VAL A 138 5.89 10.24 -11.50
C VAL A 138 7.13 10.27 -12.39
N ARG A 139 7.14 11.19 -13.36
CA ARG A 139 8.32 11.42 -14.18
C ARG A 139 9.36 12.24 -13.40
N PRO A 140 10.65 11.93 -13.50
CA PRO A 140 11.69 12.71 -12.84
C PRO A 140 11.86 14.12 -13.44
N ASP A 141 11.66 14.25 -14.76
CA ASP A 141 11.74 15.51 -15.52
C ASP A 141 10.49 16.37 -15.34
N ASP A 142 9.35 15.76 -15.04
CA ASP A 142 8.10 16.42 -14.68
C ASP A 142 7.49 15.75 -13.45
N PRO A 143 8.01 16.09 -12.25
CA PRO A 143 7.62 15.43 -11.01
C PRO A 143 6.19 15.77 -10.55
N ASP A 144 5.54 16.69 -11.21
CA ASP A 144 4.14 17.03 -10.98
C ASP A 144 3.19 16.18 -11.85
N HIS A 145 3.76 15.41 -12.80
CA HIS A 145 3.03 14.55 -13.70
C HIS A 145 2.94 13.11 -13.17
N ILE A 146 1.73 12.71 -12.80
CA ILE A 146 1.43 11.35 -12.35
C ILE A 146 1.31 10.44 -13.57
N ILE A 147 2.07 9.33 -13.57
CA ILE A 147 1.95 8.23 -14.54
C ILE A 147 0.93 7.21 -14.04
N GLU A 148 1.05 6.83 -12.76
CA GLU A 148 0.20 5.81 -12.14
C GLU A 148 0.04 6.13 -10.64
N SER A 149 -1.16 5.95 -10.10
CA SER A 149 -1.48 6.19 -8.70
C SER A 149 -2.21 4.99 -8.09
N HIS A 150 -1.65 4.40 -7.04
CA HIS A 150 -2.31 3.40 -6.22
C HIS A 150 -2.82 4.05 -4.94
N MET A 151 -4.13 4.05 -4.75
CA MET A 151 -4.81 4.69 -3.63
C MET A 151 -5.34 3.64 -2.64
N PHE A 152 -5.11 3.90 -1.37
CA PHE A 152 -5.67 3.16 -0.23
C PHE A 152 -6.46 4.16 0.61
N LYS A 153 -7.77 4.09 0.53
CA LYS A 153 -8.69 4.97 1.24
C LYS A 153 -9.18 4.29 2.52
N PHE A 154 -9.04 4.97 3.64
CA PHE A 154 -9.46 4.50 4.96
C PHE A 154 -10.73 5.22 5.39
N GLN A 155 -11.61 4.49 6.06
CA GLN A 155 -12.85 5.03 6.58
C GLN A 155 -13.17 4.37 7.93
N VAL A 156 -13.70 5.16 8.88
CA VAL A 156 -14.35 4.63 10.06
C VAL A 156 -15.79 4.31 9.68
N PRO A 157 -16.27 3.06 9.83
CA PRO A 157 -17.63 2.69 9.48
C PRO A 157 -18.63 3.53 10.24
N LYS A 158 -19.47 4.29 9.55
CA LYS A 158 -20.49 5.18 10.17
C LYS A 158 -21.57 4.42 10.94
N ASN A 159 -21.82 3.15 10.59
CA ASN A 159 -22.85 2.30 11.19
C ASN A 159 -22.27 0.94 11.55
N VAL A 160 -21.66 0.86 12.73
CA VAL A 160 -21.19 -0.43 13.29
C VAL A 160 -22.37 -1.40 13.46
N ASP A 161 -23.58 -0.85 13.63
CA ASP A 161 -24.80 -1.64 13.86
C ASP A 161 -25.49 -2.12 12.58
N GLN A 162 -25.28 -1.44 11.44
CA GLN A 162 -25.94 -1.80 10.16
C GLN A 162 -25.14 -2.80 9.30
N ARG A 163 -23.91 -3.13 9.66
CA ARG A 163 -23.27 -4.35 9.14
C ARG A 163 -23.92 -5.56 9.81
N GLY A 164 -25.18 -5.74 9.53
CA GLY A 164 -26.14 -6.64 10.17
C GLY A 164 -25.74 -8.11 10.28
N ASP A 165 -24.54 -8.48 9.85
CA ASP A 165 -24.15 -9.88 9.75
C ASP A 165 -22.93 -10.28 10.61
N THR A 166 -22.21 -9.30 11.19
CA THR A 166 -20.98 -9.66 11.92
C THR A 166 -21.21 -9.94 13.41
N ARG A 167 -22.37 -9.62 13.95
CA ARG A 167 -22.71 -9.92 15.37
C ARG A 167 -22.96 -11.40 15.62
N THR A 168 -23.45 -12.09 14.59
CA THR A 168 -23.81 -13.52 14.68
C THR A 168 -22.65 -14.46 14.32
N LEU A 169 -21.60 -13.94 13.67
CA LEU A 169 -20.45 -14.74 13.25
C LEU A 169 -19.56 -15.10 14.44
N THR A 170 -19.16 -16.34 14.52
CA THR A 170 -18.14 -16.83 15.44
C THR A 170 -16.78 -16.15 15.15
N PRO A 171 -15.84 -16.11 16.12
CA PRO A 171 -14.49 -15.60 15.87
C PRO A 171 -13.80 -16.21 14.66
N LYS A 172 -13.96 -17.52 14.45
CA LYS A 172 -13.38 -18.26 13.33
C LYS A 172 -13.99 -17.86 11.98
N GLU A 173 -15.30 -17.62 11.93
CA GLU A 173 -15.97 -17.15 10.72
C GLU A 173 -15.55 -15.72 10.36
N LYS A 174 -15.37 -14.85 11.36
CA LYS A 174 -14.83 -13.50 11.15
C LYS A 174 -13.41 -13.54 10.58
N GLU A 175 -12.54 -14.39 11.13
CA GLU A 175 -11.21 -14.61 10.61
C GLU A 175 -11.24 -15.12 9.17
N ASN A 176 -12.05 -16.13 8.86
CA ASN A 176 -12.20 -16.68 7.53
C ASN A 176 -12.69 -15.63 6.52
N LYS A 177 -13.63 -14.76 6.91
CA LYS A 177 -14.10 -13.65 6.08
C LYS A 177 -12.97 -12.66 5.78
N MET A 178 -12.25 -12.17 6.80
CA MET A 178 -11.12 -11.27 6.64
C MET A 178 -10.03 -11.88 5.76
N ARG A 179 -9.72 -13.14 5.96
CA ARG A 179 -8.77 -13.90 5.15
C ARG A 179 -9.19 -13.93 3.68
N ALA A 180 -10.45 -14.25 3.40
CA ALA A 180 -10.98 -14.26 2.04
C ALA A 180 -10.91 -12.88 1.36
N GLU A 181 -11.22 -11.81 2.10
CA GLU A 181 -11.13 -10.43 1.60
C GLU A 181 -9.67 -10.05 1.28
N VAL A 182 -8.72 -10.32 2.18
CA VAL A 182 -7.27 -10.10 1.95
C VAL A 182 -6.79 -10.85 0.72
N CYS A 183 -7.15 -12.13 0.61
CA CYS A 183 -6.76 -12.97 -0.52
C CYS A 183 -7.31 -12.43 -1.85
N LYS A 184 -8.60 -12.09 -1.86
CA LYS A 184 -9.28 -11.54 -3.04
C LYS A 184 -8.63 -10.23 -3.48
N LEU A 185 -8.38 -9.33 -2.54
CA LEU A 185 -7.83 -8.01 -2.83
C LEU A 185 -6.38 -8.12 -3.32
N ASN A 186 -5.53 -8.94 -2.65
CA ASN A 186 -4.16 -9.18 -3.11
C ASN A 186 -4.09 -9.80 -4.51
N LYS A 187 -4.95 -10.79 -4.80
CA LYS A 187 -5.06 -11.37 -6.16
C LYS A 187 -5.45 -10.31 -7.19
N LYS A 188 -6.39 -9.42 -6.83
CA LYS A 188 -6.83 -8.36 -7.74
C LYS A 188 -5.71 -7.34 -8.01
N ILE A 189 -4.94 -6.95 -6.96
CA ILE A 189 -3.74 -6.11 -7.12
C ILE A 189 -2.77 -6.78 -8.09
N CYS A 190 -2.45 -8.06 -7.89
CA CYS A 190 -1.54 -8.79 -8.79
C CYS A 190 -2.04 -8.78 -10.24
N ASN A 191 -3.30 -9.14 -10.47
CA ASN A 191 -3.85 -9.27 -11.81
C ASN A 191 -3.90 -7.93 -12.54
N VAL A 192 -4.34 -6.87 -11.87
CA VAL A 192 -4.44 -5.54 -12.48
C VAL A 192 -3.06 -4.96 -12.74
N SER A 193 -2.15 -5.03 -11.76
CA SER A 193 -0.79 -4.50 -11.91
C SER A 193 0.02 -5.20 -13.00
N GLN A 194 -0.24 -6.48 -13.26
CA GLN A 194 0.38 -7.22 -14.37
C GLN A 194 -0.20 -6.85 -15.75
N GLY A 195 -1.42 -6.35 -15.78
CA GLY A 195 -2.11 -5.94 -17.02
C GLY A 195 -1.74 -4.56 -17.52
N TYR A 196 -1.06 -3.75 -16.73
CA TYR A 196 -0.62 -2.42 -17.13
C TYR A 196 0.71 -2.46 -17.90
N GLU A 197 0.89 -1.49 -18.80
CA GLU A 197 2.16 -1.28 -19.50
C GLU A 197 3.30 -1.04 -18.51
N SER A 198 4.53 -1.36 -18.92
CA SER A 198 5.71 -1.13 -18.09
C SER A 198 5.88 0.36 -17.78
N LEU A 199 6.19 0.68 -16.55
CA LEU A 199 6.57 2.05 -16.17
C LEU A 199 7.92 2.43 -16.82
N PRO A 200 8.18 3.73 -17.07
CA PRO A 200 9.49 4.20 -17.49
C PRO A 200 10.59 3.78 -16.50
N GLU A 201 11.80 3.48 -17.03
CA GLU A 201 12.93 3.03 -16.18
C GLU A 201 13.41 4.10 -15.19
N ASP A 202 13.23 5.37 -15.54
CA ASP A 202 13.68 6.54 -14.78
C ASP A 202 12.59 7.13 -13.86
N MET A 203 11.43 6.45 -13.71
CA MET A 203 10.33 6.95 -12.87
C MET A 203 10.73 7.10 -11.40
N GLU A 204 10.12 8.08 -10.73
CA GLU A 204 10.22 8.28 -9.28
C GLU A 204 8.97 7.74 -8.59
N MET A 205 9.16 7.13 -7.41
CA MET A 205 8.06 6.80 -6.52
C MET A 205 7.91 7.87 -5.44
N ARG A 206 6.66 8.25 -5.18
CA ARG A 206 6.29 9.18 -4.10
C ARG A 206 5.16 8.60 -3.26
N ILE A 207 5.11 8.97 -1.98
CA ILE A 207 3.97 8.69 -1.10
C ILE A 207 3.29 10.01 -0.79
N LYS A 208 1.96 10.04 -1.00
CA LYS A 208 1.11 11.18 -0.66
C LYS A 208 0.09 10.73 0.38
N LEU A 209 -0.11 11.54 1.41
CA LEU A 209 -1.16 11.35 2.40
C LEU A 209 -2.22 12.44 2.25
N VAL A 210 -3.48 12.05 2.40
CA VAL A 210 -4.61 12.97 2.48
C VAL A 210 -5.27 12.77 3.82
N PHE A 211 -5.53 13.86 4.52
CA PHE A 211 -6.13 13.84 5.85
C PHE A 211 -7.58 14.29 5.83
N ASP A 212 -8.28 13.94 6.90
CA ASP A 212 -9.63 14.44 7.14
C ASP A 212 -9.64 15.94 7.41
N GLU A 213 -10.78 16.58 7.14
CA GLU A 213 -10.96 18.04 7.25
C GLU A 213 -10.75 18.55 8.67
N ASP A 214 -11.05 17.72 9.68
CA ASP A 214 -10.90 18.05 11.09
C ASP A 214 -9.45 17.89 11.60
N THR A 215 -8.50 17.53 10.73
CA THR A 215 -7.10 17.38 11.14
C THR A 215 -6.50 18.73 11.49
N PRO A 216 -5.79 18.86 12.64
CA PRO A 216 -5.20 20.13 13.04
C PRO A 216 -4.28 20.72 11.97
N ALA A 217 -4.36 22.04 11.77
CA ALA A 217 -3.49 22.74 10.84
C ALA A 217 -2.02 22.52 11.23
N GLY A 218 -1.18 22.16 10.23
CA GLY A 218 0.23 21.87 10.46
C GLY A 218 0.55 20.48 10.99
N TYR A 219 -0.45 19.63 11.23
CA TYR A 219 -0.19 18.23 11.57
C TYR A 219 0.59 17.55 10.44
N ALA A 220 1.66 16.86 10.79
CA ALA A 220 2.43 16.01 9.88
C ALA A 220 2.98 14.81 10.64
N PRO A 221 2.73 13.58 10.20
CA PRO A 221 3.34 12.42 10.83
C PRO A 221 4.85 12.40 10.56
N PRO A 222 5.64 11.70 11.41
CA PRO A 222 7.09 11.66 11.25
C PRO A 222 7.52 11.24 9.84
N GLY A 223 8.54 11.92 9.28
CA GLY A 223 9.06 11.64 7.94
C GLY A 223 8.26 12.24 6.79
N PHE A 224 7.15 12.90 7.06
CA PHE A 224 6.38 13.65 6.07
C PHE A 224 6.51 15.15 6.26
N ILE A 225 6.45 15.87 5.15
CA ILE A 225 6.45 17.34 5.13
C ILE A 225 5.11 17.82 4.60
N SER A 226 4.61 18.90 5.17
CA SER A 226 3.38 19.53 4.69
C SER A 226 3.61 20.05 3.27
N ALA A 227 2.78 19.60 2.33
CA ALA A 227 2.77 20.15 1.00
C ALA A 227 1.98 21.47 0.99
N THR A 228 2.51 22.47 0.34
CA THR A 228 1.77 23.72 0.16
C THR A 228 0.62 23.52 -0.84
N PRO A 229 -0.48 24.28 -0.74
CA PRO A 229 -1.56 24.22 -1.73
C PRO A 229 -1.07 24.40 -3.17
N ASN A 230 -0.03 25.22 -3.37
CA ASN A 230 0.58 25.43 -4.68
C ASN A 230 1.33 24.19 -5.20
N THR A 231 1.96 23.41 -4.31
CA THR A 231 2.63 22.16 -4.69
C THR A 231 1.60 21.09 -5.05
N LEU A 232 0.52 21.02 -4.31
CA LEU A 232 -0.53 19.99 -4.49
C LEU A 232 -1.36 20.20 -5.76
N SER A 233 -1.64 21.46 -6.10
CA SER A 233 -2.40 21.79 -7.32
C SER A 233 -1.66 21.44 -8.61
N LYS A 234 -0.34 21.28 -8.54
CA LYS A 234 0.52 20.91 -9.68
C LYS A 234 0.55 19.41 -9.92
N ILE A 235 0.44 18.59 -8.86
CA ILE A 235 0.52 17.12 -8.97
C ILE A 235 -0.76 16.60 -9.61
N ARG A 236 -0.69 16.24 -10.89
CA ARG A 236 -1.84 15.82 -11.69
C ARG A 236 -1.44 14.81 -12.76
N PHE A 237 -2.40 14.09 -13.30
CA PHE A 237 -2.20 13.37 -14.55
C PHE A 237 -2.03 14.39 -15.70
N ALA A 238 -1.21 14.07 -16.70
CA ALA A 238 -0.97 14.95 -17.85
C ALA A 238 -2.25 15.22 -18.65
N GLU A 239 -3.09 14.19 -18.74
CA GLU A 239 -4.38 14.22 -19.40
C GLU A 239 -5.50 14.07 -18.37
N ALA A 240 -6.74 14.01 -18.83
CA ALA A 240 -7.84 13.65 -17.96
C ALA A 240 -7.54 12.32 -17.24
N PRO A 241 -7.66 12.27 -15.90
CA PRO A 241 -7.30 11.08 -15.16
C PRO A 241 -8.09 9.87 -15.66
N PRO A 242 -7.43 8.72 -15.87
CA PRO A 242 -8.13 7.51 -16.28
C PRO A 242 -9.15 7.10 -15.22
N THR A 243 -10.20 6.37 -15.63
CA THR A 243 -11.19 5.86 -14.67
C THR A 243 -10.50 4.93 -13.67
N PRO A 244 -10.65 5.15 -12.35
CA PRO A 244 -10.04 4.29 -11.36
C PRO A 244 -10.50 2.84 -11.47
N VAL A 245 -9.56 1.92 -11.44
CA VAL A 245 -9.84 0.47 -11.37
C VAL A 245 -9.81 0.04 -9.93
N SER A 246 -10.96 -0.38 -9.39
CA SER A 246 -11.05 -0.84 -8.01
C SER A 246 -10.37 -2.20 -7.85
N TYR A 247 -9.50 -2.31 -6.85
CA TYR A 247 -9.00 -3.58 -6.36
C TYR A 247 -10.01 -4.28 -5.46
N GLY A 248 -10.83 -3.50 -4.74
CA GLY A 248 -11.84 -3.98 -3.81
C GLY A 248 -11.75 -3.31 -2.45
N LYS A 249 -12.46 -3.92 -1.50
CA LYS A 249 -12.55 -3.44 -0.12
C LYS A 249 -12.24 -4.55 0.85
N LEU A 250 -11.71 -4.17 2.01
CA LEU A 250 -11.63 -5.04 3.17
C LEU A 250 -11.94 -4.23 4.43
N GLY A 251 -12.42 -4.91 5.45
CA GLY A 251 -12.78 -4.17 6.63
C GLY A 251 -12.78 -5.00 7.91
N THR A 252 -12.57 -4.26 8.99
CA THR A 252 -12.79 -4.70 10.36
C THR A 252 -14.06 -4.02 10.91
N ARG A 253 -14.35 -4.23 12.18
CA ARG A 253 -15.40 -3.47 12.86
C ARG A 253 -15.06 -1.97 12.98
N TYR A 254 -13.77 -1.61 13.02
CA TYR A 254 -13.30 -0.26 13.36
C TYR A 254 -12.81 0.55 12.16
N HIS A 255 -12.28 -0.13 11.13
CA HIS A 255 -11.77 0.53 9.92
C HIS A 255 -12.15 -0.27 8.69
N GLU A 256 -12.41 0.44 7.61
CA GLU A 256 -12.57 -0.09 6.27
C GLU A 256 -11.48 0.50 5.37
N LEU A 257 -10.93 -0.33 4.50
CA LEU A 257 -9.98 0.06 3.47
C LEU A 257 -10.58 -0.26 2.11
N GLU A 258 -10.59 0.72 1.22
CA GLU A 258 -10.85 0.57 -0.21
C GLU A 258 -9.56 0.85 -0.97
N ALA A 259 -9.22 -0.03 -1.92
CA ALA A 259 -8.02 0.14 -2.73
C ALA A 259 -8.34 0.21 -4.21
N SER A 260 -7.63 1.06 -4.94
CA SER A 260 -7.78 1.28 -6.39
C SER A 260 -6.47 1.70 -7.02
N VAL A 261 -6.42 1.65 -8.38
CA VAL A 261 -5.37 2.22 -9.20
C VAL A 261 -5.97 3.09 -10.28
N GLN A 262 -5.23 4.11 -10.67
CA GLN A 262 -5.59 5.09 -11.68
C GLN A 262 -4.38 5.44 -12.51
#